data_275008d81f9277659fd2eb7fdf79b87a
#
_entry.id   275008d81f9277659fd2eb7fdf79b87a
#
_cell.length_a   1.000
_cell.length_b   1.000
_cell.length_c   1.000
_cell.angle_alpha   90.00
_cell.angle_beta   90.00
_cell.angle_gamma   90.00
#
_symmetry.space_group_name_H-M   'P 1'
#
loop_
_entity.id
_entity.type
_entity.pdbx_description
1 polymer ?
#
loop_
_entity_poly.entity_id
_entity_poly.type
_entity_poly.pdbx_seq_one_letter_code
_entity_poly.pdbx_strand_id
1 'polypeptide(L)'
;MNKGERISRFVAELDIEAVDPKQAGIAKHPFYRAFFQCWNEQHYYEAHDVLEQLWLNTDRDDDFFKGLIQAAGAFVHLQKNFEHPTHAKHSRRLRPAVRLFRLAERNLSIFAPKHHRLDVAAFCQLLRTYADRILASDYKTNPWSPDTAPTLGLSEV
;
A
#
# COMPACT_ATOMS: atom_id res chain seq x y z
N MET A 1 4.14 22.61 -11.98
CA MET A 1 4.09 21.14 -12.16
C MET A 1 2.92 20.59 -11.35
N ASN A 2 2.02 19.85 -11.98
CA ASN A 2 0.90 19.25 -11.29
C ASN A 2 1.31 17.95 -10.58
N LYS A 3 0.39 17.37 -9.81
CA LYS A 3 0.67 16.16 -9.03
C LYS A 3 1.06 14.98 -9.94
N GLY A 4 0.36 14.80 -11.07
CA GLY A 4 0.68 13.71 -12.00
C GLY A 4 2.07 13.81 -12.58
N GLU A 5 2.50 15.02 -12.93
CA GLU A 5 3.86 15.25 -13.45
C GLU A 5 4.92 15.00 -12.38
N ARG A 6 4.66 15.39 -11.13
CA ARG A 6 5.59 15.14 -10.02
C ARG A 6 5.74 13.65 -9.77
N ILE A 7 4.65 12.92 -9.79
CA ILE A 7 4.66 11.47 -9.59
C ILE A 7 5.39 10.77 -10.73
N SER A 8 5.14 11.17 -11.98
CA SER A 8 5.81 10.59 -13.13
C SER A 8 7.32 10.81 -13.06
N ARG A 9 7.75 12.00 -12.65
CA ARG A 9 9.17 12.30 -12.46
C ARG A 9 9.76 11.46 -11.34
N PHE A 10 9.05 11.34 -10.22
CA PHE A 10 9.48 10.51 -9.09
C PHE A 10 9.68 9.06 -9.50
N VAL A 11 8.70 8.49 -10.23
CA VAL A 11 8.80 7.12 -10.71
C VAL A 11 10.00 6.94 -11.65
N ALA A 12 10.24 7.91 -12.54
CA ALA A 12 11.36 7.85 -13.46
C ALA A 12 12.70 7.81 -12.73
N GLU A 13 12.79 8.43 -11.56
CA GLU A 13 14.01 8.47 -10.75
C GLU A 13 14.23 7.18 -9.94
N LEU A 14 13.26 6.27 -9.87
CA LEU A 14 13.39 5.03 -9.12
C LEU A 14 14.15 3.93 -9.84
N ASP A 15 14.63 4.18 -11.03
CA ASP A 15 15.41 3.20 -11.83
C ASP A 15 14.65 1.90 -12.05
N ILE A 16 13.36 2.01 -12.35
CA ILE A 16 12.52 0.87 -12.68
C ILE A 16 12.60 0.63 -14.18
N GLU A 17 12.73 -0.65 -14.58
CA GLU A 17 12.78 -1.01 -15.97
C GLU A 17 11.56 -0.47 -16.73
N ALA A 18 11.81 0.30 -17.79
CA ALA A 18 10.77 0.85 -18.64
C ALA A 18 10.27 -0.23 -19.61
N VAL A 19 9.07 -0.74 -19.35
CA VAL A 19 8.43 -1.75 -20.19
C VAL A 19 7.09 -1.18 -20.67
N ASP A 20 6.76 -1.40 -21.94
CA ASP A 20 5.47 -0.99 -22.48
C ASP A 20 4.34 -1.74 -21.74
N PRO A 21 3.48 -1.04 -20.99
CA PRO A 21 2.40 -1.69 -20.23
C PRO A 21 1.43 -2.46 -21.11
N LYS A 22 1.25 -2.04 -22.37
CA LYS A 22 0.36 -2.74 -23.29
C LYS A 22 0.86 -4.12 -23.66
N GLN A 23 2.19 -4.31 -23.65
CA GLN A 23 2.79 -5.60 -23.97
C GLN A 23 3.05 -6.46 -22.74
N ALA A 24 3.34 -5.84 -21.62
CA ALA A 24 3.81 -6.54 -20.43
C ALA A 24 2.75 -6.69 -19.32
N GLY A 25 1.61 -5.99 -19.45
CA GLY A 25 0.54 -6.02 -18.45
C GLY A 25 0.84 -5.16 -17.22
N ILE A 26 -0.10 -5.15 -16.28
CA ILE A 26 -0.05 -4.31 -15.08
C ILE A 26 1.15 -4.66 -14.20
N ALA A 27 1.48 -5.95 -14.08
CA ALA A 27 2.57 -6.39 -13.20
C ALA A 27 3.92 -5.77 -13.56
N LYS A 28 4.11 -5.28 -14.78
CA LYS A 28 5.33 -4.61 -15.22
C LYS A 28 5.16 -3.11 -15.40
N HIS A 29 3.99 -2.57 -15.10
CA HIS A 29 3.77 -1.14 -15.20
C HIS A 29 4.66 -0.40 -14.19
N PRO A 30 5.38 0.65 -14.60
CA PRO A 30 6.31 1.35 -13.70
C PRO A 30 5.67 1.85 -12.40
N PHE A 31 4.44 2.37 -12.45
CA PHE A 31 3.75 2.86 -11.26
C PHE A 31 3.36 1.73 -10.32
N TYR A 32 2.95 0.59 -10.88
CA TYR A 32 2.63 -0.58 -10.08
C TYR A 32 3.87 -1.09 -9.35
N ARG A 33 4.99 -1.21 -10.05
CA ARG A 33 6.26 -1.62 -9.45
C ARG A 33 6.77 -0.60 -8.44
N ALA A 34 6.59 0.69 -8.74
CA ALA A 34 6.98 1.75 -7.82
C ALA A 34 6.23 1.65 -6.49
N PHE A 35 4.96 1.24 -6.50
CA PHE A 35 4.21 1.01 -5.28
C PHE A 35 4.94 0.05 -4.35
N PHE A 36 5.38 -1.10 -4.87
CA PHE A 36 6.04 -2.13 -4.06
C PHE A 36 7.44 -1.68 -3.62
N GLN A 37 8.17 -0.98 -4.47
CA GLN A 37 9.47 -0.44 -4.08
C GLN A 37 9.30 0.56 -2.94
N CYS A 38 8.38 1.51 -3.07
CA CYS A 38 8.12 2.49 -2.01
C CYS A 38 7.65 1.81 -0.73
N TRP A 39 6.75 0.82 -0.84
CA TRP A 39 6.29 0.05 0.31
C TRP A 39 7.47 -0.58 1.06
N ASN A 40 8.35 -1.26 0.32
CA ASN A 40 9.47 -1.97 0.93
C ASN A 40 10.52 -1.03 1.53
N GLU A 41 10.56 0.21 1.07
CA GLU A 41 11.42 1.26 1.63
C GLU A 41 10.72 2.06 2.72
N GLN A 42 9.51 1.64 3.11
CA GLN A 42 8.71 2.32 4.14
C GLN A 42 8.29 3.74 3.75
N HIS A 43 8.18 4.00 2.46
CA HIS A 43 7.66 5.24 1.90
C HIS A 43 6.18 5.03 1.55
N TYR A 44 5.36 4.82 2.57
CA TYR A 44 3.95 4.45 2.37
C TYR A 44 3.13 5.56 1.75
N TYR A 45 3.43 6.81 2.07
CA TYR A 45 2.72 7.95 1.49
C TYR A 45 2.97 8.03 -0.02
N GLU A 46 4.23 7.87 -0.42
CA GLU A 46 4.62 7.85 -1.83
C GLU A 46 4.03 6.64 -2.56
N ALA A 47 4.00 5.48 -1.91
CA ALA A 47 3.36 4.29 -2.45
C ALA A 47 1.88 4.56 -2.74
N HIS A 48 1.18 5.15 -1.79
CA HIS A 48 -0.22 5.55 -1.94
C HIS A 48 -0.40 6.46 -3.16
N ASP A 49 0.41 7.51 -3.25
CA ASP A 49 0.27 8.51 -4.31
C ASP A 49 0.55 7.95 -5.70
N VAL A 50 1.58 7.14 -5.84
CA VAL A 50 1.95 6.53 -7.13
C VAL A 50 0.81 5.66 -7.65
N LEU A 51 0.26 4.81 -6.79
CA LEU A 51 -0.78 3.88 -7.21
C LEU A 51 -2.11 4.59 -7.44
N GLU A 52 -2.40 5.63 -6.66
CA GLU A 52 -3.58 6.46 -6.89
C GLU A 52 -3.54 7.07 -8.29
N GLN A 53 -2.37 7.51 -8.73
CA GLN A 53 -2.22 8.06 -10.08
C GLN A 53 -2.50 7.00 -11.16
N LEU A 54 -2.04 5.77 -10.96
CA LEU A 54 -2.35 4.67 -11.86
C LEU A 54 -3.86 4.36 -11.86
N TRP A 55 -4.46 4.32 -10.66
CA TRP A 55 -5.90 4.04 -10.48
C TRP A 55 -6.76 5.08 -11.21
N LEU A 56 -6.39 6.36 -11.14
CA LEU A 56 -7.12 7.42 -11.81
C LEU A 56 -7.08 7.33 -13.35
N ASN A 57 -6.09 6.62 -13.89
CA ASN A 57 -5.89 6.49 -15.33
C ASN A 57 -6.31 5.13 -15.88
N THR A 58 -6.90 4.26 -15.06
CA THR A 58 -7.40 2.95 -15.48
C THR A 58 -8.79 2.72 -14.92
N ASP A 59 -9.65 2.10 -15.74
CA ASP A 59 -11.00 1.72 -15.31
C ASP A 59 -11.06 0.24 -14.89
N ARG A 60 -9.95 -0.48 -15.05
CA ARG A 60 -9.88 -1.91 -14.76
C ARG A 60 -9.26 -2.13 -13.40
N ASP A 61 -9.75 -3.13 -12.69
CA ASP A 61 -9.24 -3.50 -11.36
C ASP A 61 -9.32 -2.35 -10.35
N ASP A 62 -10.35 -1.50 -10.46
CA ASP A 62 -10.57 -0.39 -9.53
C ASP A 62 -10.49 -0.84 -8.07
N ASP A 63 -11.18 -1.93 -7.73
CA ASP A 63 -11.21 -2.41 -6.35
C ASP A 63 -9.87 -2.99 -5.93
N PHE A 64 -9.10 -3.58 -6.84
CA PHE A 64 -7.77 -4.08 -6.53
C PHE A 64 -6.82 -2.93 -6.20
N PHE A 65 -6.72 -1.93 -7.09
CA PHE A 65 -5.87 -0.77 -6.82
C PHE A 65 -6.36 0.00 -5.60
N LYS A 66 -7.67 0.17 -5.47
CA LYS A 66 -8.26 0.84 -4.33
C LYS A 66 -7.88 0.16 -3.01
N GLY A 67 -7.90 -1.18 -3.00
CA GLY A 67 -7.48 -1.94 -1.83
C GLY A 67 -6.02 -1.74 -1.48
N LEU A 68 -5.13 -1.74 -2.49
CA LEU A 68 -3.71 -1.48 -2.26
C LEU A 68 -3.47 -0.06 -1.75
N ILE A 69 -4.16 0.93 -2.31
CA ILE A 69 -4.07 2.32 -1.87
C ILE A 69 -4.52 2.45 -0.41
N GLN A 70 -5.61 1.79 -0.05
CA GLN A 70 -6.12 1.79 1.32
C GLN A 70 -5.14 1.12 2.28
N ALA A 71 -4.51 0.02 1.85
CA ALA A 71 -3.49 -0.66 2.66
C ALA A 71 -2.30 0.27 2.93
N ALA A 72 -1.80 0.96 1.90
CA ALA A 72 -0.72 1.91 2.08
C ALA A 72 -1.14 3.05 3.03
N GLY A 73 -2.37 3.54 2.90
CA GLY A 73 -2.91 4.56 3.80
C GLY A 73 -2.95 4.10 5.26
N ALA A 74 -3.29 2.83 5.49
CA ALA A 74 -3.26 2.26 6.83
C ALA A 74 -1.85 2.30 7.42
N PHE A 75 -0.84 1.94 6.63
CA PHE A 75 0.55 1.99 7.09
C PHE A 75 1.06 3.41 7.25
N VAL A 76 0.57 4.38 6.48
CA VAL A 76 0.84 5.81 6.74
C VAL A 76 0.40 6.17 8.16
N HIS A 77 -0.82 5.75 8.55
CA HIS A 77 -1.32 6.01 9.90
C HIS A 77 -0.43 5.36 10.97
N LEU A 78 -0.01 4.11 10.76
CA LEU A 78 0.85 3.42 11.72
C LEU A 78 2.21 4.10 11.84
N GLN A 79 2.80 4.50 10.72
CA GLN A 79 4.09 5.18 10.70
C GLN A 79 4.02 6.53 11.41
N LYS A 80 2.99 7.34 11.13
CA LYS A 80 2.81 8.64 11.78
C LYS A 80 2.59 8.48 13.28
N ASN A 81 1.82 7.48 13.69
CA ASN A 81 1.61 7.20 15.11
C ASN A 81 2.92 6.80 15.79
N PHE A 82 3.72 5.96 15.12
CA PHE A 82 5.00 5.51 15.65
C PHE A 82 5.98 6.68 15.82
N GLU A 83 6.09 7.56 14.82
CA GLU A 83 7.01 8.67 14.83
C GLU A 83 6.59 9.78 15.79
N HIS A 84 5.27 9.93 16.04
CA HIS A 84 4.71 11.02 16.83
C HIS A 84 3.65 10.52 17.80
N PRO A 85 4.02 9.63 18.76
CA PRO A 85 3.02 8.94 19.60
C PRO A 85 2.30 9.86 20.58
N THR A 86 2.86 11.02 20.90
CA THR A 86 2.24 11.97 21.82
C THR A 86 1.62 13.19 21.14
N HIS A 87 1.70 13.27 19.80
CA HIS A 87 1.11 14.35 19.05
C HIS A 87 -0.42 14.25 19.08
N ALA A 88 -1.12 15.36 19.29
CA ALA A 88 -2.57 15.37 19.46
C ALA A 88 -3.32 14.70 18.29
N LYS A 89 -2.84 14.90 17.07
CA LYS A 89 -3.43 14.28 15.86
C LYS A 89 -2.90 12.87 15.62
N HIS A 90 -1.59 12.70 15.64
CA HIS A 90 -0.95 11.44 15.22
C HIS A 90 -1.09 10.32 16.26
N SER A 91 -1.34 10.65 17.53
CA SER A 91 -1.60 9.64 18.56
C SER A 91 -2.95 8.93 18.36
N ARG A 92 -3.84 9.48 17.54
CA ARG A 92 -5.20 8.94 17.31
C ARG A 92 -5.34 8.19 16.00
N ARG A 93 -4.23 7.80 15.38
CA ARG A 93 -4.25 7.21 14.04
C ARG A 93 -4.55 5.73 13.99
N LEU A 94 -4.59 5.04 15.14
CA LEU A 94 -4.82 3.59 15.15
C LEU A 94 -6.25 3.22 14.74
N ARG A 95 -7.26 4.01 15.12
CA ARG A 95 -8.65 3.76 14.69
C ARG A 95 -8.84 3.90 13.18
N PRO A 96 -8.42 5.00 12.54
CA PRO A 96 -8.51 5.09 11.09
C PRO A 96 -7.66 4.04 10.37
N ALA A 97 -6.54 3.62 10.97
CA ALA A 97 -5.73 2.54 10.39
C ALA A 97 -6.53 1.24 10.31
N VAL A 98 -7.22 0.85 11.40
CA VAL A 98 -8.05 -0.37 11.40
C VAL A 98 -9.13 -0.29 10.34
N ARG A 99 -9.79 0.87 10.23
CA ARG A 99 -10.83 1.07 9.21
C ARG A 99 -10.28 0.82 7.80
N LEU A 100 -9.09 1.35 7.51
CA LEU A 100 -8.47 1.16 6.20
C LEU A 100 -8.01 -0.28 5.99
N PHE A 101 -7.49 -0.95 7.02
CA PHE A 101 -7.15 -2.37 6.92
C PHE A 101 -8.37 -3.21 6.54
N ARG A 102 -9.53 -2.95 7.16
CA ARG A 102 -10.75 -3.71 6.85
C ARG A 102 -11.27 -3.42 5.44
N LEU A 103 -11.23 -2.16 5.02
CA LEU A 103 -11.62 -1.77 3.66
C LEU A 103 -10.70 -2.40 2.62
N ALA A 104 -9.39 -2.36 2.86
CA ALA A 104 -8.41 -2.95 1.96
C ALA A 104 -8.63 -4.45 1.82
N GLU A 105 -8.81 -5.16 2.93
CA GLU A 105 -9.07 -6.59 2.91
C GLU A 105 -10.33 -6.91 2.11
N ARG A 106 -11.41 -6.15 2.32
CA ARG A 106 -12.66 -6.37 1.59
C ARG A 106 -12.47 -6.19 0.09
N ASN A 107 -11.78 -5.13 -0.33
CA ASN A 107 -11.57 -4.85 -1.74
C ASN A 107 -10.60 -5.84 -2.40
N LEU A 108 -9.63 -6.34 -1.65
CA LEU A 108 -8.61 -7.24 -2.19
C LEU A 108 -9.03 -8.71 -2.19
N SER A 109 -9.87 -9.13 -1.25
CA SER A 109 -10.18 -10.56 -1.05
C SER A 109 -10.76 -11.23 -2.28
N ILE A 110 -11.51 -10.51 -3.10
CA ILE A 110 -12.11 -11.07 -4.32
C ILE A 110 -11.07 -11.42 -5.38
N PHE A 111 -9.84 -10.91 -5.25
CA PHE A 111 -8.74 -11.16 -6.19
C PHE A 111 -7.80 -12.27 -5.69
N ALA A 112 -8.08 -12.85 -4.52
CA ALA A 112 -7.29 -13.97 -4.01
C ALA A 112 -7.48 -15.21 -4.89
N PRO A 113 -6.49 -16.13 -4.97
CA PRO A 113 -5.25 -16.12 -4.18
C PRO A 113 -4.16 -15.23 -4.73
N LYS A 114 -4.17 -14.93 -6.04
CA LYS A 114 -3.09 -14.20 -6.70
C LYS A 114 -3.66 -13.32 -7.80
N HIS A 115 -3.15 -12.11 -7.91
CA HIS A 115 -3.57 -11.17 -8.95
C HIS A 115 -2.41 -10.24 -9.28
N HIS A 116 -2.17 -9.98 -10.56
CA HIS A 116 -1.05 -9.16 -11.02
C HIS A 116 0.26 -9.50 -10.32
N ARG A 117 0.54 -10.79 -10.16
CA ARG A 117 1.75 -11.35 -9.53
C ARG A 117 1.89 -11.07 -8.04
N LEU A 118 0.87 -10.52 -7.41
CA LEU A 118 0.84 -10.35 -5.95
C LEU A 118 0.12 -11.54 -5.32
N ASP A 119 0.70 -12.09 -4.25
CA ASP A 119 0.02 -13.08 -3.41
C ASP A 119 -1.02 -12.36 -2.57
N VAL A 120 -2.22 -12.24 -3.10
CA VAL A 120 -3.32 -11.50 -2.48
C VAL A 120 -3.76 -12.17 -1.18
N ALA A 121 -3.81 -13.50 -1.17
CA ALA A 121 -4.21 -14.24 0.03
C ALA A 121 -3.28 -13.94 1.20
N ALA A 122 -1.97 -13.97 0.97
CA ALA A 122 -0.99 -13.64 2.01
C ALA A 122 -1.09 -12.18 2.44
N PHE A 123 -1.30 -11.28 1.49
CA PHE A 123 -1.44 -9.85 1.81
C PHE A 123 -2.68 -9.58 2.65
N CYS A 124 -3.81 -10.18 2.31
CA CYS A 124 -5.04 -10.05 3.11
C CYS A 124 -4.82 -10.58 4.53
N GLN A 125 -4.09 -11.68 4.67
CA GLN A 125 -3.76 -12.23 6.00
C GLN A 125 -2.89 -11.25 6.79
N LEU A 126 -1.93 -10.60 6.14
CA LEU A 126 -1.09 -9.58 6.76
C LEU A 126 -1.95 -8.42 7.28
N LEU A 127 -2.85 -7.90 6.45
CA LEU A 127 -3.73 -6.79 6.83
C LEU A 127 -4.62 -7.16 8.01
N ARG A 128 -5.17 -8.38 7.99
CA ARG A 128 -6.00 -8.89 9.09
C ARG A 128 -5.20 -8.99 10.38
N THR A 129 -3.98 -9.50 10.31
CA THR A 129 -3.12 -9.65 11.48
C THR A 129 -2.83 -8.31 12.13
N TYR A 130 -2.50 -7.29 11.33
CA TYR A 130 -2.25 -5.95 11.89
C TYR A 130 -3.50 -5.37 12.53
N ALA A 131 -4.65 -5.46 11.87
CA ALA A 131 -5.90 -4.96 12.43
C ALA A 131 -6.27 -5.68 13.72
N ASP A 132 -6.14 -7.00 13.76
CA ASP A 132 -6.49 -7.81 14.93
C ASP A 132 -5.59 -7.48 16.11
N ARG A 133 -4.30 -7.23 15.88
CA ARG A 133 -3.37 -6.85 16.95
C ARG A 133 -3.72 -5.48 17.56
N ILE A 134 -4.11 -4.53 16.73
CA ILE A 134 -4.55 -3.22 17.23
C ILE A 134 -5.83 -3.35 18.04
N LEU A 135 -6.79 -4.11 17.54
CA LEU A 135 -8.07 -4.34 18.22
C LEU A 135 -7.88 -5.08 19.55
N ALA A 136 -7.00 -6.09 19.58
CA ALA A 136 -6.73 -6.85 20.79
C ALA A 136 -6.13 -5.99 21.90
N SER A 137 -5.44 -4.90 21.54
CA SER A 137 -4.87 -3.95 22.49
C SER A 137 -5.85 -2.83 22.86
N ASP A 138 -7.08 -2.86 22.35
CA ASP A 138 -8.07 -1.79 22.50
C ASP A 138 -7.50 -0.44 21.99
N TYR A 139 -6.89 -0.48 20.80
CA TYR A 139 -6.29 0.67 20.11
C TYR A 139 -5.16 1.35 20.90
N LYS A 140 -4.47 0.59 21.75
CA LYS A 140 -3.39 1.15 22.58
C LYS A 140 -2.00 0.85 22.07
N THR A 141 -1.85 -0.22 21.28
CA THR A 141 -0.55 -0.68 20.80
C THR A 141 -0.47 -0.62 19.29
N ASN A 142 0.58 0.03 18.79
CA ASN A 142 0.92 0.04 17.38
C ASN A 142 1.78 -1.18 17.07
N PRO A 143 1.29 -2.13 16.24
CA PRO A 143 2.07 -3.32 15.91
C PRO A 143 3.20 -3.06 14.92
N TRP A 144 3.27 -1.86 14.34
CA TRP A 144 4.26 -1.50 13.33
C TRP A 144 5.50 -0.87 13.97
N SER A 145 6.67 -1.24 13.45
CA SER A 145 7.93 -0.55 13.74
C SER A 145 8.81 -0.62 12.49
N PRO A 146 9.80 0.28 12.36
CA PRO A 146 10.73 0.20 11.22
C PRO A 146 11.48 -1.13 11.15
N ASP A 147 11.79 -1.73 12.31
CA ASP A 147 12.57 -2.97 12.35
C ASP A 147 11.78 -4.19 11.91
N THR A 148 10.46 -4.17 12.05
CA THR A 148 9.60 -5.32 11.73
C THR A 148 8.61 -5.01 10.60
N ALA A 149 8.80 -3.91 9.89
CA ALA A 149 7.92 -3.51 8.80
C ALA A 149 7.86 -4.60 7.73
N PRO A 150 6.65 -4.94 7.25
CA PRO A 150 6.51 -6.02 6.27
C PRO A 150 6.97 -5.59 4.89
N THR A 151 7.53 -6.52 4.15
CA THR A 151 7.89 -6.31 2.75
C THR A 151 6.97 -7.12 1.85
N LEU A 152 6.83 -6.68 0.61
CA LEU A 152 6.00 -7.33 -0.39
C LEU A 152 6.85 -7.64 -1.61
N GLY A 153 6.62 -8.81 -2.20
CA GLY A 153 7.29 -9.20 -3.43
C GLY A 153 6.28 -9.64 -4.47
N LEU A 154 6.61 -9.41 -5.74
CA LEU A 154 5.82 -9.91 -6.86
C LEU A 154 6.48 -11.17 -7.38
N SER A 155 5.67 -12.18 -7.71
CA SER A 155 6.20 -13.38 -8.34
C SER A 155 6.66 -13.05 -9.76
N GLU A 156 7.68 -13.78 -10.24
CA GLU A 156 8.24 -13.53 -11.57
C GLU A 156 7.43 -14.20 -12.69
N VAL A 157 6.56 -15.10 -12.34
CA VAL A 157 5.74 -15.85 -13.32
C VAL A 157 4.28 -15.76 -12.97
#